data_1dfa89d03053cfddee07892db583fa8b
#
_entry.id   1dfa89d03053cfddee07892db583fa8b
#
_cell.length_a   1.000
_cell.length_b   1.000
_cell.length_c   1.000
_cell.angle_alpha   90.00
_cell.angle_beta   90.00
_cell.angle_gamma   90.00
#
_symmetry.space_group_name_H-M   'P 1'
#
loop_
_entity.id
_entity.type
_entity.pdbx_description
1 polymer ?
#
loop_
_entity_poly.entity_id
_entity_poly.type
_entity_poly.pdbx_seq_one_letter_code
_entity_poly.pdbx_strand_id
1 'polypeptide(L)'
;MQNFQAKFEGYLTLHYRPAQLYTNKLGWYIEYATLTDDQKSFRRKRIKLNRLRKKCQTMMDFRTKVESIVTTINNQLQMHYAPMQTLPAMPQQMQYVQVPVVSQATPVMQYIAPLPPLPSAQAEQHQAEQAVAPMPTVSEASKPTKRSDTPVKKMFEEFIKEKSKELKKTSMVSYSTFCKQLAEWLQKNYPTLTTGEFTQEIAVEYLEFVNRGGNSNGKKVVRTRLHAERVSPRTYNNNMKMGRGVFTWAVEHCYLTENPFAKIKKKREGEKTRTIIPAEDRTRIFNYFKENNPAMCIIMQMVFTSLIRPIEITRIQVEDIDFVNHCIHLPGNKTKNGKSRDSRMDTLLEQMLLEHTKHAKPTDYLFADKSWKCGKQPMSQHSFTNTWIDMRDEMKLPKEYQLYSLRDSGINSMLEEGIPALDVMQAAGHSDLSMTTRYGNHKNPNLIKKLNNAAPSMIIGDEKKA
;
A
#
# COMPACT_ATOMS: atom_id res chain seq x y z
N MET A 1 5.10 34.84 -12.82
CA MET A 1 6.28 33.97 -12.61
C MET A 1 7.38 34.60 -11.76
N GLN A 2 7.45 35.89 -11.60
CA GLN A 2 8.53 36.57 -10.83
C GLN A 2 8.41 36.48 -9.29
N ASN A 3 7.23 36.19 -8.71
CA ASN A 3 7.07 36.06 -7.27
C ASN A 3 7.41 34.65 -6.69
N PHE A 4 7.83 33.71 -7.53
CA PHE A 4 8.18 32.35 -7.11
C PHE A 4 9.70 32.19 -6.85
N GLN A 5 10.51 33.04 -7.45
CA GLN A 5 11.98 32.95 -7.36
C GLN A 5 12.54 33.54 -6.08
N ALA A 6 12.00 34.64 -5.58
CA ALA A 6 12.51 35.34 -4.40
C ALA A 6 12.33 34.58 -3.05
N LYS A 7 11.46 33.57 -2.98
CA LYS A 7 11.25 32.75 -1.78
C LYS A 7 12.20 31.56 -1.64
N PHE A 8 13.08 31.36 -2.62
CA PHE A 8 13.89 30.14 -2.72
C PHE A 8 15.40 30.33 -2.51
N GLU A 9 15.89 31.55 -2.41
CA GLU A 9 17.33 31.80 -2.25
C GLU A 9 17.93 31.30 -0.92
N GLY A 10 17.13 31.11 0.12
CA GLY A 10 17.57 30.59 1.42
C GLY A 10 17.77 29.06 1.49
N TYR A 11 17.36 28.31 0.45
CA TYR A 11 17.39 26.82 0.47
C TYR A 11 18.41 26.21 -0.49
N LEU A 12 19.23 27.00 -1.13
CA LEU A 12 20.24 26.55 -2.12
C LEU A 12 21.34 25.66 -1.53
N THR A 13 21.48 25.62 -0.22
CA THR A 13 22.47 24.77 0.51
C THR A 13 21.89 23.47 1.04
N LEU A 14 20.57 23.25 0.92
CA LEU A 14 19.93 22.06 1.44
C LEU A 14 19.70 21.04 0.31
N HIS A 15 20.07 19.79 0.53
CA HIS A 15 19.81 18.66 -0.38
C HIS A 15 18.33 18.25 -0.43
N TYR A 16 17.45 18.99 0.25
CA TYR A 16 16.01 18.76 0.26
C TYR A 16 15.23 20.07 0.40
N ARG A 17 13.96 20.04 0.04
CA ARG A 17 12.98 21.09 0.36
C ARG A 17 12.07 20.59 1.45
N PRO A 18 11.89 21.36 2.56
CA PRO A 18 11.08 20.93 3.69
C PRO A 18 9.63 20.61 3.29
N ALA A 19 9.02 19.72 4.06
CA ALA A 19 7.61 19.40 3.94
C ALA A 19 6.75 20.59 4.37
N GLN A 20 5.77 20.94 3.55
CA GLN A 20 4.81 22.01 3.80
C GLN A 20 3.40 21.56 3.43
N LEU A 21 2.40 22.11 4.12
CA LEU A 21 0.99 21.87 3.85
C LEU A 21 0.51 22.77 2.70
N TYR A 22 -0.17 22.19 1.75
CA TYR A 22 -0.80 22.90 0.64
C TYR A 22 -2.26 22.50 0.48
N THR A 23 -3.04 23.39 -0.16
CA THR A 23 -4.41 23.12 -0.58
C THR A 23 -4.62 23.52 -2.03
N ASN A 24 -5.46 22.80 -2.73
CA ASN A 24 -5.91 23.13 -4.09
C ASN A 24 -7.34 22.61 -4.32
N LYS A 25 -7.87 22.78 -5.54
CA LYS A 25 -9.21 22.30 -5.93
C LYS A 25 -9.42 20.79 -5.69
N LEU A 26 -8.35 19.98 -5.62
CA LEU A 26 -8.38 18.54 -5.38
C LEU A 26 -8.26 18.17 -3.88
N GLY A 27 -8.08 19.16 -2.99
CA GLY A 27 -8.01 19.00 -1.54
C GLY A 27 -6.65 19.32 -0.90
N TRP A 28 -6.43 18.78 0.28
CA TRP A 28 -5.26 19.02 1.11
C TRP A 28 -4.14 18.02 0.83
N TYR A 29 -2.89 18.51 0.76
CA TYR A 29 -1.72 17.66 0.61
C TYR A 29 -0.47 18.28 1.25
N ILE A 30 0.45 17.43 1.70
CA ILE A 30 1.81 17.82 2.09
C ILE A 30 2.70 17.63 0.86
N GLU A 31 3.55 18.62 0.57
CA GLU A 31 4.55 18.53 -0.49
C GLU A 31 5.95 18.77 0.08
N TYR A 32 6.90 17.97 -0.34
CA TYR A 32 8.33 18.13 -0.09
C TYR A 32 9.13 17.66 -1.30
N ALA A 33 10.43 17.98 -1.35
CA ALA A 33 11.27 17.51 -2.43
C ALA A 33 12.65 17.09 -1.92
N THR A 34 13.23 16.08 -2.56
CA THR A 34 14.60 15.62 -2.31
C THR A 34 15.43 15.80 -3.55
N LEU A 35 16.71 16.06 -3.39
CA LEU A 35 17.63 16.15 -4.52
C LEU A 35 17.68 14.78 -5.22
N THR A 36 17.79 14.76 -6.52
CA THR A 36 17.97 13.54 -7.31
C THR A 36 19.41 13.05 -7.20
N ASP A 37 19.66 11.78 -7.50
CA ASP A 37 20.97 11.13 -7.36
C ASP A 37 22.03 11.82 -8.26
N ASP A 38 21.64 12.45 -9.36
CA ASP A 38 22.49 13.26 -10.22
C ASP A 38 22.81 14.65 -9.66
N GLN A 39 22.29 15.00 -8.49
CA GLN A 39 22.41 16.30 -7.80
C GLN A 39 21.99 17.54 -8.64
N LYS A 40 21.31 17.35 -9.77
CA LYS A 40 20.96 18.44 -10.71
C LYS A 40 19.51 18.91 -10.59
N SER A 41 18.62 18.12 -9.99
CA SER A 41 17.21 18.46 -9.91
C SER A 41 16.56 17.99 -8.63
N PHE A 42 15.40 18.57 -8.28
CA PHE A 42 14.62 18.18 -7.11
C PHE A 42 13.45 17.30 -7.51
N ARG A 43 13.38 16.09 -6.96
CA ARG A 43 12.24 15.19 -7.09
C ARG A 43 11.16 15.58 -6.09
N ARG A 44 10.03 16.05 -6.58
CA ARG A 44 8.89 16.49 -5.78
C ARG A 44 8.04 15.30 -5.32
N LYS A 45 7.68 15.26 -4.02
CA LYS A 45 6.82 14.23 -3.41
C LYS A 45 5.58 14.87 -2.80
N ARG A 46 4.40 14.25 -2.98
CA ARG A 46 3.11 14.73 -2.46
C ARG A 46 2.35 13.66 -1.70
N ILE A 47 1.85 14.00 -0.51
CA ILE A 47 1.04 13.15 0.35
C ILE A 47 -0.36 13.74 0.45
N LYS A 48 -1.38 13.07 -0.11
CA LYS A 48 -2.77 13.52 -0.08
C LYS A 48 -3.38 13.30 1.31
N LEU A 49 -4.03 14.33 1.86
CA LEU A 49 -4.58 14.34 3.22
C LEU A 49 -6.12 14.22 3.28
N ASN A 50 -6.79 14.08 2.15
CA ASN A 50 -8.26 14.05 2.10
C ASN A 50 -8.87 12.95 2.98
N ARG A 51 -8.20 11.78 3.09
CA ARG A 51 -8.64 10.69 3.97
C ARG A 51 -8.46 11.04 5.46
N LEU A 52 -7.36 11.72 5.80
CA LEU A 52 -7.10 12.19 7.16
C LEU A 52 -8.15 13.25 7.54
N ARG A 53 -8.43 14.21 6.64
CA ARG A 53 -9.44 15.26 6.87
C ARG A 53 -10.83 14.68 7.17
N LYS A 54 -11.23 13.61 6.46
CA LYS A 54 -12.51 12.90 6.69
C LYS A 54 -12.58 12.18 8.04
N LYS A 55 -11.44 11.82 8.64
CA LYS A 55 -11.36 11.14 9.95
C LYS A 55 -11.29 12.09 11.12
N CYS A 56 -11.03 13.36 10.89
CA CYS A 56 -10.91 14.37 11.92
C CYS A 56 -12.28 15.02 12.17
N GLN A 57 -12.67 15.12 13.44
CA GLN A 57 -13.96 15.71 13.82
C GLN A 57 -13.94 17.24 13.65
N THR A 58 -12.80 17.88 13.93
CA THR A 58 -12.64 19.34 13.85
C THR A 58 -11.45 19.70 12.93
N MET A 59 -11.43 20.99 12.50
CA MET A 59 -10.27 21.54 11.76
C MET A 59 -9.04 21.64 12.65
N MET A 60 -9.23 21.83 13.96
CA MET A 60 -8.13 21.88 14.92
C MET A 60 -7.45 20.51 15.04
N ASP A 61 -8.23 19.43 15.24
CA ASP A 61 -7.73 18.05 15.26
C ASP A 61 -7.00 17.68 13.94
N PHE A 62 -7.55 18.14 12.82
CA PHE A 62 -6.89 17.95 11.52
C PHE A 62 -5.54 18.68 11.44
N ARG A 63 -5.47 19.96 11.86
CA ARG A 63 -4.23 20.75 11.85
C ARG A 63 -3.17 20.14 12.74
N THR A 64 -3.50 19.79 13.98
CA THR A 64 -2.56 19.16 14.92
C THR A 64 -1.95 17.87 14.36
N LYS A 65 -2.78 17.01 13.75
CA LYS A 65 -2.29 15.79 13.11
C LYS A 65 -1.42 16.06 11.89
N VAL A 66 -1.74 17.06 11.10
CA VAL A 66 -0.95 17.46 9.94
C VAL A 66 0.40 18.05 10.37
N GLU A 67 0.43 18.90 11.38
CA GLU A 67 1.65 19.48 11.95
C GLU A 67 2.60 18.38 12.47
N SER A 68 2.07 17.38 13.17
CA SER A 68 2.83 16.22 13.60
C SER A 68 3.46 15.47 12.41
N ILE A 69 2.70 15.27 11.33
CA ILE A 69 3.20 14.60 10.11
C ILE A 69 4.27 15.45 9.43
N VAL A 70 4.08 16.75 9.29
CA VAL A 70 5.05 17.68 8.69
C VAL A 70 6.35 17.69 9.48
N THR A 71 6.26 17.79 10.81
CA THR A 71 7.42 17.76 11.72
C THR A 71 8.18 16.43 11.57
N THR A 72 7.49 15.30 11.56
CA THR A 72 8.10 13.98 11.38
C THR A 72 8.86 13.89 10.07
N ILE A 73 8.26 14.36 8.96
CA ILE A 73 8.91 14.34 7.64
C ILE A 73 10.13 15.24 7.64
N ASN A 74 10.04 16.45 8.21
CA ASN A 74 11.14 17.40 8.25
C ASN A 74 12.32 16.88 9.09
N ASN A 75 12.06 16.28 10.24
CA ASN A 75 13.09 15.65 11.06
C ASN A 75 13.80 14.51 10.29
N GLN A 76 13.04 13.69 9.57
CA GLN A 76 13.61 12.62 8.73
C GLN A 76 14.45 13.19 7.57
N LEU A 77 13.98 14.23 6.89
CA LEU A 77 14.74 14.89 5.84
C LEU A 77 16.04 15.50 6.38
N GLN A 78 16.00 16.11 7.55
CA GLN A 78 17.17 16.68 8.21
C GLN A 78 18.17 15.59 8.60
N MET A 79 17.75 14.46 9.13
CA MET A 79 18.62 13.34 9.46
C MET A 79 19.31 12.72 8.25
N HIS A 80 18.58 12.61 7.12
CA HIS A 80 19.09 11.95 5.92
C HIS A 80 19.94 12.84 5.02
N TYR A 81 19.71 14.15 5.04
CA TYR A 81 20.30 15.11 4.09
C TYR A 81 21.09 16.21 4.76
N ALA A 82 21.27 16.18 6.09
CA ALA A 82 22.23 17.06 6.76
C ALA A 82 23.65 16.65 6.34
N PRO A 83 24.51 17.60 5.94
CA PRO A 83 25.90 17.27 5.71
C PRO A 83 26.49 16.70 7.00
N MET A 84 27.20 15.58 6.93
CA MET A 84 28.03 15.12 8.06
C MET A 84 28.98 16.26 8.42
N GLN A 85 28.66 16.96 9.50
CA GLN A 85 29.62 17.89 10.09
C GLN A 85 30.78 17.02 10.61
N THR A 86 31.89 17.13 9.95
CA THR A 86 33.18 16.70 10.53
C THR A 86 33.28 17.39 11.88
N LEU A 87 33.23 16.59 12.95
CA LEU A 87 33.46 17.07 14.32
C LEU A 87 34.72 17.94 14.31
N PRO A 88 34.64 19.24 14.67
CA PRO A 88 35.84 20.02 14.87
C PRO A 88 36.60 19.40 16.05
N ALA A 89 37.92 19.22 15.87
CA ALA A 89 38.81 18.78 16.92
C ALA A 89 38.62 19.64 18.18
N MET A 90 38.40 18.99 19.32
CA MET A 90 38.22 19.68 20.61
C MET A 90 39.35 20.67 20.84
N PRO A 91 39.06 21.96 21.10
CA PRO A 91 40.05 22.87 21.70
C PRO A 91 40.17 22.53 23.18
N GLN A 92 41.38 22.20 23.62
CA GLN A 92 41.72 22.21 25.03
C GLN A 92 41.61 23.63 25.59
N GLN A 93 41.04 23.74 26.81
CA GLN A 93 40.95 24.93 27.67
C GLN A 93 39.77 25.85 27.41
N MET A 94 38.70 25.65 28.20
CA MET A 94 37.78 26.73 28.57
C MET A 94 38.09 27.21 29.99
N GLN A 95 38.55 28.45 30.08
CA GLN A 95 38.51 29.25 31.31
C GLN A 95 37.06 29.68 31.55
N TYR A 96 36.59 29.47 32.78
CA TYR A 96 35.28 29.93 33.24
C TYR A 96 35.23 31.46 33.32
N VAL A 97 34.36 32.06 32.50
CA VAL A 97 33.95 33.45 32.68
C VAL A 97 32.60 33.46 33.43
N GLN A 98 32.59 34.01 34.64
CA GLN A 98 31.37 34.25 35.40
C GLN A 98 30.56 35.34 34.70
N VAL A 99 29.30 35.09 34.38
CA VAL A 99 28.33 36.08 33.90
C VAL A 99 27.42 36.45 35.07
N PRO A 100 27.19 37.74 35.38
CA PRO A 100 26.40 38.14 36.51
C PRO A 100 24.90 37.91 36.30
N VAL A 101 24.22 37.48 37.37
CA VAL A 101 22.79 37.28 37.48
C VAL A 101 22.11 38.66 37.41
N VAL A 102 21.28 38.87 36.41
CA VAL A 102 20.29 39.97 36.42
C VAL A 102 18.89 39.41 36.60
N SER A 103 18.26 39.86 37.65
CA SER A 103 16.91 39.51 38.09
C SER A 103 15.82 40.13 37.20
N GLN A 104 14.73 39.41 37.10
CA GLN A 104 13.34 39.84 36.86
C GLN A 104 13.02 40.64 35.58
N ALA A 105 12.32 39.96 34.67
CA ALA A 105 11.32 40.62 33.83
C ALA A 105 10.10 39.70 33.64
N THR A 106 8.97 40.18 34.01
CA THR A 106 7.62 39.63 33.86
C THR A 106 7.27 39.33 32.40
N PRO A 107 6.45 38.32 32.11
CA PRO A 107 6.03 38.05 30.74
C PRO A 107 4.97 39.09 30.30
N VAL A 108 5.32 39.88 29.31
CA VAL A 108 4.36 40.74 28.60
C VAL A 108 3.57 39.86 27.62
N MET A 109 2.27 39.71 27.92
CA MET A 109 1.31 39.20 26.96
C MET A 109 1.22 40.15 25.75
N GLN A 110 1.75 39.75 24.60
CA GLN A 110 1.45 40.43 23.36
C GLN A 110 0.02 40.10 22.92
N TYR A 111 -0.84 41.07 22.92
CA TYR A 111 -2.18 41.06 22.36
C TYR A 111 -2.09 40.90 20.85
N ILE A 112 -2.54 39.74 20.32
CA ILE A 112 -2.76 39.56 18.89
C ILE A 112 -4.14 40.11 18.57
N ALA A 113 -4.20 41.17 17.78
CA ALA A 113 -5.42 41.79 17.32
C ALA A 113 -6.29 40.78 16.53
N PRO A 114 -7.62 40.80 16.69
CA PRO A 114 -8.52 39.96 15.94
C PRO A 114 -8.58 40.36 14.45
N LEU A 115 -8.52 39.36 13.57
CA LEU A 115 -8.75 39.53 12.15
C LEU A 115 -10.17 40.00 11.86
N PRO A 116 -10.39 40.91 10.89
CA PRO A 116 -11.70 41.42 10.54
C PRO A 116 -12.62 40.31 9.98
N PRO A 117 -13.95 40.43 10.21
CA PRO A 117 -14.93 39.47 9.75
C PRO A 117 -15.09 39.50 8.21
N LEU A 118 -15.29 38.33 7.63
CA LEU A 118 -15.66 38.14 6.23
C LEU A 118 -17.04 38.76 5.98
N PRO A 119 -17.25 39.46 4.84
CA PRO A 119 -18.54 40.00 4.49
C PRO A 119 -19.57 38.92 4.19
N SER A 120 -20.73 39.04 4.76
CA SER A 120 -21.94 38.28 4.51
C SER A 120 -22.48 38.58 3.11
N ALA A 121 -22.81 37.52 2.35
CA ALA A 121 -23.54 37.65 1.10
C ALA A 121 -24.97 38.14 1.38
N GLN A 122 -25.31 39.33 0.94
CA GLN A 122 -26.66 39.75 0.64
C GLN A 122 -26.77 40.19 -0.79
N ALA A 123 -27.87 39.77 -1.34
CA ALA A 123 -28.35 39.91 -2.70
C ALA A 123 -28.18 41.29 -3.36
N GLU A 124 -27.80 41.30 -4.62
CA GLU A 124 -28.28 42.31 -5.56
C GLU A 124 -28.64 41.60 -6.87
N GLN A 125 -29.97 41.59 -7.09
CA GLN A 125 -30.57 41.39 -8.40
C GLN A 125 -30.43 42.72 -9.14
N HIS A 126 -29.75 42.76 -10.30
CA HIS A 126 -30.04 43.70 -11.37
C HIS A 126 -29.91 43.01 -12.71
N GLN A 127 -31.02 43.18 -13.45
CA GLN A 127 -31.24 42.79 -14.83
C GLN A 127 -30.21 43.43 -15.78
N ALA A 128 -29.71 42.64 -16.72
CA ALA A 128 -29.29 43.12 -18.01
C ALA A 128 -29.63 42.05 -19.06
N GLU A 129 -30.69 42.33 -19.77
CA GLU A 129 -31.10 41.73 -21.03
C GLU A 129 -30.08 42.11 -22.10
N GLN A 130 -29.35 41.15 -22.70
CA GLN A 130 -28.72 41.34 -24.00
C GLN A 130 -28.64 40.03 -24.78
N ALA A 131 -29.24 40.08 -25.93
CA ALA A 131 -29.33 39.26 -27.11
C ALA A 131 -28.40 38.02 -27.17
N VAL A 132 -29.00 36.85 -27.20
CA VAL A 132 -28.38 35.56 -27.51
C VAL A 132 -28.51 35.34 -29.03
N ALA A 133 -27.36 35.24 -29.70
CA ALA A 133 -27.29 34.70 -31.07
C ALA A 133 -27.57 33.20 -31.06
N PRO A 134 -28.24 32.61 -32.06
CA PRO A 134 -28.59 31.21 -32.04
C PRO A 134 -27.36 30.31 -32.20
N MET A 135 -27.10 29.47 -31.21
CA MET A 135 -26.14 28.36 -31.34
C MET A 135 -26.68 27.29 -32.29
N PRO A 136 -25.82 26.62 -33.06
CA PRO A 136 -26.25 25.57 -33.98
C PRO A 136 -26.88 24.41 -33.19
N THR A 137 -28.03 23.96 -33.67
CA THR A 137 -28.78 22.81 -33.20
C THR A 137 -27.87 21.59 -33.10
N VAL A 138 -27.59 21.17 -31.86
CA VAL A 138 -27.02 19.87 -31.57
C VAL A 138 -28.09 18.83 -31.99
N SER A 139 -27.71 17.98 -32.94
CA SER A 139 -28.47 16.80 -33.35
C SER A 139 -28.97 16.03 -32.13
N GLU A 140 -30.22 15.66 -32.11
CA GLU A 140 -30.89 14.84 -31.10
C GLU A 140 -29.97 13.66 -30.69
N ALA A 141 -29.29 13.80 -29.55
CA ALA A 141 -28.67 12.68 -28.88
C ALA A 141 -29.81 11.72 -28.48
N SER A 142 -29.85 10.57 -29.13
CA SER A 142 -30.79 9.48 -28.88
C SER A 142 -30.92 9.28 -27.36
N LYS A 143 -32.17 9.44 -26.85
CA LYS A 143 -32.52 9.16 -25.45
C LYS A 143 -31.93 7.81 -25.07
N PRO A 144 -31.22 7.68 -23.92
CA PRO A 144 -30.66 6.39 -23.51
C PRO A 144 -31.81 5.39 -23.38
N THR A 145 -31.78 4.40 -24.25
CA THR A 145 -32.74 3.28 -24.18
C THR A 145 -32.61 2.64 -22.80
N LYS A 146 -33.70 2.58 -22.03
CA LYS A 146 -33.77 1.90 -20.75
C LYS A 146 -33.38 0.44 -20.96
N ARG A 147 -32.20 0.03 -20.45
CA ARG A 147 -31.74 -1.36 -20.55
C ARG A 147 -32.25 -2.24 -19.38
N SER A 148 -33.24 -1.76 -18.64
CA SER A 148 -33.78 -2.46 -17.47
C SER A 148 -34.35 -3.84 -17.76
N ASP A 149 -34.83 -4.06 -18.99
CA ASP A 149 -35.45 -5.35 -19.39
C ASP A 149 -34.43 -6.36 -19.91
N THR A 150 -33.11 -6.02 -19.82
CA THR A 150 -32.03 -6.93 -20.22
C THR A 150 -31.85 -8.04 -19.20
N PRO A 151 -31.73 -9.33 -19.62
CA PRO A 151 -31.36 -10.39 -18.70
C PRO A 151 -30.02 -10.10 -17.97
N VAL A 152 -29.98 -10.32 -16.66
CA VAL A 152 -28.75 -10.02 -15.84
C VAL A 152 -27.51 -10.72 -16.38
N LYS A 153 -27.63 -11.93 -16.94
CA LYS A 153 -26.53 -12.66 -17.56
C LYS A 153 -25.88 -11.88 -18.71
N LYS A 154 -26.70 -11.28 -19.59
CA LYS A 154 -26.23 -10.47 -20.72
C LYS A 154 -25.49 -9.22 -20.24
N MET A 155 -26.00 -8.56 -19.20
CA MET A 155 -25.32 -7.44 -18.56
C MET A 155 -23.93 -7.83 -18.05
N PHE A 156 -23.77 -9.01 -17.42
CA PHE A 156 -22.46 -9.51 -16.97
C PHE A 156 -21.49 -9.77 -18.14
N GLU A 157 -21.98 -10.29 -19.25
CA GLU A 157 -21.17 -10.54 -20.45
C GLU A 157 -20.63 -9.22 -21.02
N GLU A 158 -21.46 -8.19 -21.10
CA GLU A 158 -21.08 -6.85 -21.55
C GLU A 158 -20.06 -6.20 -20.59
N PHE A 159 -20.30 -6.27 -19.27
CA PHE A 159 -19.36 -5.83 -18.25
C PHE A 159 -17.97 -6.47 -18.41
N ILE A 160 -17.94 -7.82 -18.54
CA ILE A 160 -16.69 -8.56 -18.68
C ILE A 160 -15.95 -8.17 -19.97
N LYS A 161 -16.69 -8.04 -21.08
CA LYS A 161 -16.14 -7.66 -22.38
C LYS A 161 -15.48 -6.27 -22.34
N GLU A 162 -16.13 -5.31 -21.71
CA GLU A 162 -15.61 -3.95 -21.60
C GLU A 162 -14.42 -3.88 -20.63
N LYS A 163 -14.61 -4.36 -19.40
CA LYS A 163 -13.57 -4.27 -18.35
C LYS A 163 -12.36 -5.15 -18.62
N SER A 164 -12.44 -6.14 -19.50
CA SER A 164 -11.28 -6.93 -19.92
C SER A 164 -10.22 -6.09 -20.66
N LYS A 165 -10.61 -4.97 -21.26
CA LYS A 165 -9.70 -4.04 -21.95
C LYS A 165 -8.95 -3.12 -20.99
N GLU A 166 -9.50 -2.86 -19.81
CA GLU A 166 -8.98 -1.89 -18.84
C GLU A 166 -8.25 -2.54 -17.66
N LEU A 167 -8.73 -3.70 -17.23
CA LEU A 167 -8.28 -4.31 -15.99
C LEU A 167 -7.20 -5.38 -16.22
N LYS A 168 -6.30 -5.51 -15.23
CA LYS A 168 -5.32 -6.61 -15.22
C LYS A 168 -6.02 -7.96 -15.23
N LYS A 169 -5.46 -8.96 -15.95
CA LYS A 169 -5.99 -10.34 -16.04
C LYS A 169 -6.40 -10.94 -14.69
N THR A 170 -5.61 -10.73 -13.64
CA THR A 170 -5.90 -11.24 -12.28
C THR A 170 -7.14 -10.61 -11.65
N SER A 171 -7.40 -9.33 -11.90
CA SER A 171 -8.62 -8.66 -11.43
C SER A 171 -9.83 -9.15 -12.20
N MET A 172 -9.68 -9.36 -13.52
CA MET A 172 -10.74 -9.91 -14.37
C MET A 172 -11.16 -11.31 -13.95
N VAL A 173 -10.21 -12.19 -13.58
CA VAL A 173 -10.55 -13.53 -13.05
C VAL A 173 -11.48 -13.42 -11.84
N SER A 174 -11.26 -12.47 -10.93
CA SER A 174 -12.12 -12.27 -9.76
C SER A 174 -13.51 -11.80 -10.13
N TYR A 175 -13.62 -10.83 -11.05
CA TYR A 175 -14.92 -10.36 -11.55
C TYR A 175 -15.67 -11.43 -12.34
N SER A 176 -14.98 -12.14 -13.23
CA SER A 176 -15.58 -13.23 -14.01
C SER A 176 -16.09 -14.36 -13.11
N THR A 177 -15.33 -14.71 -12.08
CA THR A 177 -15.75 -15.70 -11.08
C THR A 177 -17.00 -15.24 -10.33
N PHE A 178 -17.03 -13.98 -9.88
CA PHE A 178 -18.18 -13.41 -9.21
C PHE A 178 -19.43 -13.40 -10.12
N CYS A 179 -19.31 -12.87 -11.34
CA CYS A 179 -20.42 -12.82 -12.30
C CYS A 179 -20.95 -14.22 -12.63
N LYS A 180 -20.04 -15.19 -12.83
CA LYS A 180 -20.42 -16.58 -13.08
C LYS A 180 -21.20 -17.17 -11.90
N GLN A 181 -20.69 -17.02 -10.68
CA GLN A 181 -21.33 -17.55 -9.47
C GLN A 181 -22.70 -16.92 -9.23
N LEU A 182 -22.79 -15.60 -9.39
CA LEU A 182 -24.07 -14.90 -9.24
C LEU A 182 -25.06 -15.30 -10.33
N ALA A 183 -24.63 -15.41 -11.61
CA ALA A 183 -25.51 -15.85 -12.70
C ALA A 183 -26.04 -17.28 -12.50
N GLU A 184 -25.20 -18.21 -12.05
CA GLU A 184 -25.62 -19.60 -11.75
C GLU A 184 -26.59 -19.66 -10.58
N TRP A 185 -26.41 -18.83 -9.56
CA TRP A 185 -27.32 -18.72 -8.43
C TRP A 185 -28.67 -18.11 -8.85
N LEU A 186 -28.63 -17.03 -9.66
CA LEU A 186 -29.84 -16.40 -10.20
C LEU A 186 -30.65 -17.36 -11.09
N GLN A 187 -29.97 -18.12 -11.95
CA GLN A 187 -30.63 -19.09 -12.81
C GLN A 187 -31.44 -20.13 -12.03
N LYS A 188 -31.03 -20.46 -10.80
CA LYS A 188 -31.75 -21.40 -9.94
C LYS A 188 -32.90 -20.76 -9.17
N ASN A 189 -32.71 -19.54 -8.71
CA ASN A 189 -33.67 -18.91 -7.79
C ASN A 189 -34.57 -17.88 -8.47
N TYR A 190 -34.10 -17.27 -9.58
CA TYR A 190 -34.74 -16.19 -10.31
C TYR A 190 -34.52 -16.33 -11.83
N PRO A 191 -35.01 -17.38 -12.50
CA PRO A 191 -34.63 -17.73 -13.88
C PRO A 191 -34.99 -16.67 -14.94
N THR A 192 -36.01 -15.86 -14.68
CA THR A 192 -36.54 -14.84 -15.62
C THR A 192 -36.13 -13.41 -15.21
N LEU A 193 -35.30 -13.22 -14.18
CA LEU A 193 -35.00 -11.91 -13.64
C LEU A 193 -34.28 -11.01 -14.65
N THR A 194 -34.87 -9.84 -14.85
CA THR A 194 -34.25 -8.75 -15.62
C THR A 194 -33.37 -7.86 -14.74
N THR A 195 -32.53 -7.00 -15.34
CA THR A 195 -31.68 -6.12 -14.59
C THR A 195 -32.46 -5.12 -13.74
N GLY A 196 -33.55 -4.58 -14.24
CA GLY A 196 -34.38 -3.62 -13.51
C GLY A 196 -35.08 -4.20 -12.28
N GLU A 197 -35.28 -5.51 -12.23
CA GLU A 197 -35.90 -6.23 -11.12
C GLU A 197 -34.88 -6.67 -10.05
N PHE A 198 -33.59 -6.49 -10.30
CA PHE A 198 -32.52 -6.88 -9.34
C PHE A 198 -32.46 -5.89 -8.16
N THR A 199 -33.06 -6.27 -7.04
CA THR A 199 -33.18 -5.42 -5.85
C THR A 199 -32.06 -5.65 -4.83
N GLN A 200 -32.05 -4.81 -3.79
CA GLN A 200 -31.12 -4.98 -2.65
C GLN A 200 -31.39 -6.29 -1.91
N GLU A 201 -32.65 -6.71 -1.80
CA GLU A 201 -33.06 -7.94 -1.13
C GLU A 201 -32.42 -9.15 -1.83
N ILE A 202 -32.45 -9.21 -3.16
CA ILE A 202 -31.81 -10.27 -3.96
C ILE A 202 -30.27 -10.26 -3.75
N ALA A 203 -29.69 -9.06 -3.67
CA ALA A 203 -28.25 -8.94 -3.38
C ALA A 203 -27.89 -9.48 -1.98
N VAL A 204 -28.73 -9.21 -0.97
CA VAL A 204 -28.54 -9.73 0.40
C VAL A 204 -28.72 -11.25 0.42
N GLU A 205 -29.75 -11.80 -0.22
CA GLU A 205 -29.93 -13.25 -0.29
C GLU A 205 -28.77 -13.98 -0.94
N TYR A 206 -28.24 -13.44 -2.05
CA TYR A 206 -27.04 -13.98 -2.66
C TYR A 206 -25.83 -13.94 -1.71
N LEU A 207 -25.63 -12.83 -1.00
CA LEU A 207 -24.52 -12.73 -0.05
C LEU A 207 -24.70 -13.67 1.15
N GLU A 208 -25.94 -13.94 1.59
CA GLU A 208 -26.19 -14.94 2.62
C GLU A 208 -25.99 -16.37 2.10
N PHE A 209 -26.34 -16.66 0.84
CA PHE A 209 -25.95 -17.91 0.18
C PHE A 209 -24.42 -18.09 0.17
N VAL A 210 -23.66 -17.06 -0.23
CA VAL A 210 -22.19 -17.08 -0.16
C VAL A 210 -21.71 -17.28 1.28
N ASN A 211 -22.31 -16.60 2.25
CA ASN A 211 -21.97 -16.67 3.66
C ASN A 211 -22.09 -18.10 4.24
N ARG A 212 -23.13 -18.83 3.84
CA ARG A 212 -23.33 -20.25 4.21
C ARG A 212 -22.42 -21.21 3.44
N GLY A 213 -21.50 -20.66 2.63
CA GLY A 213 -20.54 -21.45 1.83
C GLY A 213 -21.15 -22.03 0.58
N GLY A 214 -22.20 -21.43 0.08
CA GLY A 214 -22.77 -21.75 -1.20
C GLY A 214 -21.71 -21.66 -2.29
N ASN A 215 -21.57 -22.74 -3.06
CA ASN A 215 -20.71 -22.81 -4.22
C ASN A 215 -21.59 -23.13 -5.42
N SER A 216 -21.56 -22.26 -6.42
CA SER A 216 -22.33 -22.39 -7.64
C SER A 216 -22.11 -23.71 -8.37
N ASN A 217 -20.91 -24.30 -8.26
CA ASN A 217 -20.53 -25.49 -9.04
C ASN A 217 -21.03 -26.82 -8.46
N GLY A 218 -21.90 -26.82 -7.44
CA GLY A 218 -22.41 -28.06 -6.85
C GLY A 218 -21.34 -28.96 -6.22
N LYS A 219 -20.07 -28.63 -6.37
CA LYS A 219 -18.99 -29.29 -5.66
C LYS A 219 -19.09 -28.88 -4.21
N LYS A 220 -19.56 -29.78 -3.33
CA LYS A 220 -19.35 -29.65 -1.89
C LYS A 220 -17.87 -29.37 -1.74
N VAL A 221 -17.48 -28.15 -1.38
CA VAL A 221 -16.15 -27.90 -0.87
C VAL A 221 -16.09 -28.75 0.38
N VAL A 222 -15.39 -29.88 0.31
CA VAL A 222 -15.07 -30.70 1.47
C VAL A 222 -14.23 -29.80 2.35
N ARG A 223 -14.92 -29.06 3.21
CA ARG A 223 -14.26 -28.24 4.21
C ARG A 223 -13.73 -29.21 5.25
N THR A 224 -12.45 -29.44 5.21
CA THR A 224 -11.67 -30.08 6.26
C THR A 224 -11.68 -29.31 7.59
N ARG A 225 -12.50 -28.26 7.69
CA ARG A 225 -12.76 -27.52 8.94
C ARG A 225 -14.12 -27.96 9.50
N LEU A 226 -14.06 -28.84 10.43
CA LEU A 226 -15.20 -29.48 11.11
C LEU A 226 -16.24 -28.54 11.77
N HIS A 227 -16.10 -27.20 11.76
CA HIS A 227 -17.03 -26.30 12.45
C HIS A 227 -17.24 -24.91 11.81
N ALA A 228 -16.92 -24.70 10.52
CA ALA A 228 -17.18 -23.40 9.91
C ALA A 228 -18.52 -23.42 9.15
N GLU A 229 -19.62 -23.18 9.85
CA GLU A 229 -20.94 -22.99 9.24
C GLU A 229 -20.98 -21.80 8.25
N ARG A 230 -20.03 -20.89 8.32
CA ARG A 230 -20.00 -19.63 7.53
C ARG A 230 -18.62 -19.37 6.93
N VAL A 231 -18.60 -18.64 5.80
CA VAL A 231 -17.33 -18.15 5.23
C VAL A 231 -16.72 -17.06 6.11
N SER A 232 -15.41 -16.82 5.93
CA SER A 232 -14.77 -15.71 6.65
C SER A 232 -15.42 -14.36 6.30
N PRO A 233 -15.46 -13.38 7.24
CA PRO A 233 -15.94 -12.04 6.96
C PRO A 233 -15.29 -11.40 5.74
N ARG A 234 -14.01 -11.71 5.52
CA ARG A 234 -13.26 -11.24 4.35
C ARG A 234 -13.80 -11.79 3.04
N THR A 235 -14.15 -13.08 2.98
CA THR A 235 -14.74 -13.69 1.77
C THR A 235 -16.08 -13.05 1.44
N TYR A 236 -16.93 -12.86 2.44
CA TYR A 236 -18.17 -12.12 2.30
C TYR A 236 -17.96 -10.70 1.78
N ASN A 237 -17.05 -9.93 2.42
CA ASN A 237 -16.73 -8.55 2.04
C ASN A 237 -16.14 -8.45 0.64
N ASN A 238 -15.37 -9.44 0.19
CA ASN A 238 -14.82 -9.47 -1.17
C ASN A 238 -15.95 -9.67 -2.20
N ASN A 239 -16.88 -10.59 -1.97
CA ASN A 239 -18.04 -10.77 -2.85
C ASN A 239 -18.88 -9.49 -2.92
N MET A 240 -19.18 -8.87 -1.78
CA MET A 240 -19.90 -7.60 -1.74
C MET A 240 -19.13 -6.49 -2.49
N LYS A 241 -17.80 -6.44 -2.40
CA LYS A 241 -16.97 -5.48 -3.14
C LYS A 241 -17.05 -5.71 -4.65
N MET A 242 -17.03 -6.97 -5.10
CA MET A 242 -17.20 -7.32 -6.53
C MET A 242 -18.59 -6.91 -7.01
N GLY A 243 -19.64 -7.24 -6.26
CA GLY A 243 -20.99 -6.81 -6.56
C GLY A 243 -21.13 -5.30 -6.68
N ARG A 244 -20.58 -4.54 -5.71
CA ARG A 244 -20.55 -3.06 -5.82
C ARG A 244 -19.88 -2.58 -7.11
N GLY A 245 -18.77 -3.16 -7.51
CA GLY A 245 -18.06 -2.76 -8.73
C GLY A 245 -18.87 -3.04 -9.99
N VAL A 246 -19.44 -4.25 -10.12
CA VAL A 246 -20.26 -4.64 -11.27
C VAL A 246 -21.51 -3.79 -11.38
N PHE A 247 -22.23 -3.62 -10.28
CA PHE A 247 -23.51 -2.90 -10.29
C PHE A 247 -23.34 -1.37 -10.30
N THR A 248 -22.19 -0.81 -9.91
CA THR A 248 -21.86 0.60 -10.20
C THR A 248 -21.71 0.82 -11.70
N TRP A 249 -20.96 -0.05 -12.39
CA TRP A 249 -20.88 -0.01 -13.85
C TRP A 249 -22.26 -0.18 -14.51
N ALA A 250 -23.11 -1.06 -13.98
CA ALA A 250 -24.45 -1.27 -14.50
C ALA A 250 -25.34 -0.02 -14.38
N VAL A 251 -25.21 0.75 -13.30
CA VAL A 251 -25.90 2.05 -13.15
C VAL A 251 -25.34 3.08 -14.14
N GLU A 252 -24.02 3.17 -14.28
CA GLU A 252 -23.37 4.06 -15.26
C GLU A 252 -23.79 3.78 -16.71
N HIS A 253 -24.17 2.52 -17.01
CA HIS A 253 -24.64 2.08 -18.33
C HIS A 253 -26.16 1.96 -18.46
N CYS A 254 -26.91 2.56 -17.54
CA CYS A 254 -28.38 2.64 -17.56
C CYS A 254 -29.14 1.29 -17.50
N TYR A 255 -28.49 0.24 -16.93
CA TYR A 255 -29.18 -1.04 -16.64
C TYR A 255 -30.06 -0.96 -15.38
N LEU A 256 -29.62 -0.14 -14.39
CA LEU A 256 -30.32 0.09 -13.12
C LEU A 256 -30.30 1.59 -12.78
N THR A 257 -31.21 1.99 -11.91
CA THR A 257 -31.26 3.36 -11.36
C THR A 257 -30.37 3.52 -10.14
N GLU A 258 -30.22 2.47 -9.33
CA GLU A 258 -29.33 2.48 -8.14
C GLU A 258 -28.59 1.14 -8.00
N ASN A 259 -27.47 1.16 -7.29
CA ASN A 259 -26.65 -0.02 -7.07
C ASN A 259 -27.18 -0.83 -5.88
N PRO A 260 -27.68 -2.07 -6.08
CA PRO A 260 -28.29 -2.89 -5.04
C PRO A 260 -27.31 -3.27 -3.91
N PHE A 261 -26.00 -3.24 -4.17
CA PHE A 261 -24.98 -3.54 -3.18
C PHE A 261 -24.51 -2.31 -2.39
N ALA A 262 -24.94 -1.08 -2.76
CA ALA A 262 -24.38 0.15 -2.20
C ALA A 262 -24.58 0.28 -0.68
N LYS A 263 -25.81 0.01 -0.21
CA LYS A 263 -26.22 0.20 1.19
C LYS A 263 -25.86 -0.98 2.10
N ILE A 264 -25.41 -2.12 1.55
CA ILE A 264 -25.07 -3.32 2.33
C ILE A 264 -23.84 -3.07 3.19
N LYS A 265 -23.92 -3.32 4.50
CA LYS A 265 -22.83 -3.10 5.45
C LYS A 265 -21.78 -4.22 5.36
N LYS A 266 -20.51 -3.84 5.50
CA LYS A 266 -19.40 -4.80 5.61
C LYS A 266 -19.47 -5.53 6.94
N LYS A 267 -19.13 -6.82 6.93
CA LYS A 267 -18.85 -7.57 8.16
C LYS A 267 -17.52 -7.13 8.75
N ARG A 268 -17.46 -7.05 10.10
CA ARG A 268 -16.22 -6.74 10.81
C ARG A 268 -15.20 -7.86 10.55
N GLU A 269 -14.05 -7.50 9.99
CA GLU A 269 -12.92 -8.42 9.86
C GLU A 269 -12.10 -8.35 11.15
N GLY A 270 -11.70 -9.50 11.69
CA GLY A 270 -10.74 -9.54 12.80
C GLY A 270 -9.39 -8.96 12.38
N GLU A 271 -8.60 -8.58 13.37
CA GLU A 271 -7.22 -8.15 13.11
C GLU A 271 -6.46 -9.29 12.44
N LYS A 272 -5.75 -8.95 11.37
CA LYS A 272 -4.82 -9.87 10.73
C LYS A 272 -3.58 -9.97 11.60
N THR A 273 -3.48 -11.01 12.37
CA THR A 273 -2.20 -11.42 12.92
C THR A 273 -1.28 -11.81 11.77
N ARG A 274 -0.15 -11.11 11.67
CA ARG A 274 0.94 -11.51 10.77
C ARG A 274 1.74 -12.57 11.48
N THR A 275 1.94 -13.69 10.83
CA THR A 275 2.75 -14.77 11.39
C THR A 275 4.21 -14.47 11.09
N ILE A 276 4.98 -14.23 12.14
CA ILE A 276 6.42 -14.07 12.07
C ILE A 276 7.03 -15.44 12.29
N ILE A 277 7.86 -15.90 11.38
CA ILE A 277 8.58 -17.16 11.51
C ILE A 277 9.84 -16.88 12.36
N PRO A 278 10.01 -17.56 13.51
CA PRO A 278 11.19 -17.41 14.35
C PRO A 278 12.50 -17.71 13.61
N ALA A 279 13.61 -17.13 14.06
CA ALA A 279 14.92 -17.30 13.41
C ALA A 279 15.35 -18.77 13.35
N GLU A 280 15.11 -19.52 14.43
CA GLU A 280 15.42 -20.94 14.50
C GLU A 280 14.67 -21.76 13.44
N ASP A 281 13.35 -21.52 13.30
CA ASP A 281 12.56 -22.21 12.29
C ASP A 281 12.95 -21.78 10.87
N ARG A 282 13.28 -20.49 10.65
CA ARG A 282 13.81 -20.05 9.36
C ARG A 282 15.10 -20.79 8.98
N THR A 283 15.99 -20.99 9.95
CA THR A 283 17.24 -21.72 9.74
C THR A 283 16.99 -23.20 9.44
N ARG A 284 16.08 -23.84 10.19
CA ARG A 284 15.68 -25.24 9.93
C ARG A 284 15.09 -25.42 8.54
N ILE A 285 14.20 -24.51 8.13
CA ILE A 285 13.57 -24.52 6.80
C ILE A 285 14.62 -24.29 5.70
N PHE A 286 15.55 -23.37 5.92
CA PHE A 286 16.61 -23.08 4.97
C PHE A 286 17.52 -24.31 4.75
N ASN A 287 17.91 -25.00 5.83
CA ASN A 287 18.73 -26.20 5.76
C ASN A 287 17.99 -27.35 5.05
N TYR A 288 16.70 -27.53 5.35
CA TYR A 288 15.86 -28.49 4.62
C TYR A 288 15.90 -28.24 3.10
N PHE A 289 15.70 -27.00 2.67
CA PHE A 289 15.73 -26.69 1.25
C PHE A 289 17.12 -26.72 0.64
N LYS A 290 18.16 -26.44 1.41
CA LYS A 290 19.54 -26.58 0.95
C LYS A 290 19.84 -28.01 0.47
N GLU A 291 19.27 -28.99 1.12
CA GLU A 291 19.43 -30.41 0.80
C GLU A 291 18.44 -30.88 -0.30
N ASN A 292 17.17 -30.45 -0.21
CA ASN A 292 16.10 -31.00 -1.05
C ASN A 292 15.79 -30.16 -2.29
N ASN A 293 15.91 -28.82 -2.23
CA ASN A 293 15.67 -27.91 -3.34
C ASN A 293 16.40 -26.58 -3.15
N PRO A 294 17.69 -26.49 -3.51
CA PRO A 294 18.51 -25.28 -3.32
C PRO A 294 17.93 -24.00 -3.96
N ALA A 295 17.14 -24.11 -5.04
CA ALA A 295 16.50 -22.98 -5.66
C ALA A 295 15.46 -22.29 -4.72
N MET A 296 14.84 -23.06 -3.83
CA MET A 296 13.96 -22.49 -2.79
C MET A 296 14.72 -21.62 -1.79
N CYS A 297 16.00 -21.91 -1.53
CA CYS A 297 16.83 -21.05 -0.69
C CYS A 297 17.00 -19.65 -1.29
N ILE A 298 17.20 -19.56 -2.62
CA ILE A 298 17.25 -18.28 -3.34
C ILE A 298 15.91 -17.54 -3.18
N ILE A 299 14.81 -18.23 -3.39
CA ILE A 299 13.45 -17.64 -3.22
C ILE A 299 13.23 -17.16 -1.78
N MET A 300 13.66 -17.95 -0.79
CA MET A 300 13.56 -17.54 0.62
C MET A 300 14.33 -16.24 0.89
N GLN A 301 15.56 -16.12 0.40
CA GLN A 301 16.38 -14.92 0.55
C GLN A 301 15.73 -13.73 -0.18
N MET A 302 15.28 -13.90 -1.42
CA MET A 302 14.60 -12.84 -2.15
C MET A 302 13.33 -12.35 -1.43
N VAL A 303 12.59 -13.25 -0.79
CA VAL A 303 11.38 -12.89 -0.05
C VAL A 303 11.72 -12.23 1.30
N PHE A 304 12.71 -12.73 2.02
CA PHE A 304 13.05 -12.30 3.36
C PHE A 304 13.93 -11.04 3.37
N THR A 305 15.08 -11.07 2.67
CA THR A 305 16.06 -9.96 2.71
C THR A 305 15.78 -8.87 1.70
N SER A 306 15.38 -9.24 0.48
CA SER A 306 15.07 -8.29 -0.59
C SER A 306 13.61 -7.84 -0.58
N LEU A 307 12.77 -8.40 0.28
CA LEU A 307 11.36 -8.09 0.41
C LEU A 307 10.58 -8.16 -0.93
N ILE A 308 10.98 -9.06 -1.84
CA ILE A 308 10.30 -9.27 -3.13
C ILE A 308 9.09 -10.19 -2.92
N ARG A 309 7.96 -9.86 -3.56
CA ARG A 309 6.77 -10.71 -3.46
C ARG A 309 6.94 -11.98 -4.28
N PRO A 310 6.50 -13.17 -3.80
CA PRO A 310 6.63 -14.42 -4.57
C PRO A 310 6.10 -14.34 -6.00
N ILE A 311 5.02 -13.61 -6.25
CA ILE A 311 4.49 -13.40 -7.61
C ILE A 311 5.39 -12.50 -8.47
N GLU A 312 6.18 -11.62 -7.88
CA GLU A 312 7.13 -10.77 -8.60
C GLU A 312 8.36 -11.59 -9.01
N ILE A 313 8.81 -12.52 -8.16
CA ILE A 313 9.94 -13.42 -8.45
C ILE A 313 9.70 -14.21 -9.72
N THR A 314 8.48 -14.66 -9.99
CA THR A 314 8.17 -15.41 -11.22
C THR A 314 8.37 -14.61 -12.51
N ARG A 315 8.56 -13.30 -12.42
CA ARG A 315 8.68 -12.39 -13.57
C ARG A 315 10.08 -11.83 -13.75
N ILE A 316 10.98 -12.11 -12.81
CA ILE A 316 12.36 -11.64 -12.84
C ILE A 316 13.12 -12.43 -13.89
N GLN A 317 13.83 -11.72 -14.75
CA GLN A 317 14.77 -12.25 -15.71
C GLN A 317 16.20 -12.00 -15.25
N VAL A 318 17.15 -12.70 -15.83
CA VAL A 318 18.57 -12.58 -15.46
C VAL A 318 19.07 -11.15 -15.65
N GLU A 319 18.62 -10.46 -16.70
CA GLU A 319 18.96 -9.06 -16.98
C GLU A 319 18.47 -8.04 -15.92
N ASP A 320 17.52 -8.44 -15.08
CA ASP A 320 17.04 -7.57 -13.98
C ASP A 320 18.00 -7.57 -12.77
N ILE A 321 19.03 -8.43 -12.77
CA ILE A 321 19.99 -8.55 -11.67
C ILE A 321 21.19 -7.66 -11.98
N ASP A 322 21.42 -6.68 -11.12
CA ASP A 322 22.58 -5.80 -11.19
C ASP A 322 23.59 -6.20 -10.09
N PHE A 323 24.58 -6.99 -10.51
CA PHE A 323 25.67 -7.43 -9.62
C PHE A 323 26.66 -6.31 -9.27
N VAL A 324 26.69 -5.22 -10.06
CA VAL A 324 27.59 -4.09 -9.83
C VAL A 324 27.04 -3.19 -8.72
N ASN A 325 25.73 -2.93 -8.76
CA ASN A 325 25.04 -2.10 -7.77
C ASN A 325 24.38 -2.92 -6.65
N HIS A 326 24.62 -4.23 -6.59
CA HIS A 326 24.10 -5.15 -5.57
C HIS A 326 22.56 -5.07 -5.40
N CYS A 327 21.83 -5.01 -6.51
CA CYS A 327 20.38 -4.87 -6.49
C CYS A 327 19.68 -5.67 -7.59
N ILE A 328 18.38 -5.88 -7.41
CA ILE A 328 17.48 -6.48 -8.39
C ILE A 328 16.50 -5.40 -8.84
N HIS A 329 16.54 -5.05 -10.12
CA HIS A 329 15.63 -4.11 -10.73
C HIS A 329 14.24 -4.72 -10.93
N LEU A 330 13.21 -4.08 -10.42
CA LEU A 330 11.83 -4.52 -10.57
C LEU A 330 11.06 -3.45 -11.35
N PRO A 331 11.05 -3.49 -12.68
CA PRO A 331 10.29 -2.54 -13.49
C PRO A 331 8.78 -2.66 -13.23
N GLY A 332 8.04 -1.57 -13.42
CA GLY A 332 6.64 -1.47 -13.03
C GLY A 332 5.72 -2.55 -13.63
N ASN A 333 5.99 -2.99 -14.86
CA ASN A 333 5.26 -4.09 -15.51
C ASN A 333 5.46 -5.46 -14.81
N LYS A 334 6.59 -5.67 -14.14
CA LYS A 334 6.91 -6.89 -13.38
C LYS A 334 6.38 -6.83 -11.94
N THR A 335 6.03 -5.64 -11.42
CA THR A 335 5.55 -5.48 -10.06
C THR A 335 4.02 -5.62 -9.93
N LYS A 336 3.57 -6.01 -8.74
CA LYS A 336 2.13 -6.12 -8.46
C LYS A 336 1.42 -4.76 -8.55
N ASN A 337 2.07 -3.69 -8.08
CA ASN A 337 1.48 -2.36 -7.96
C ASN A 337 1.72 -1.46 -9.19
N GLY A 338 2.46 -1.92 -10.19
CA GLY A 338 2.81 -1.13 -11.37
C GLY A 338 3.86 -0.04 -11.13
N LYS A 339 4.53 -0.02 -9.96
CA LYS A 339 5.61 0.92 -9.65
C LYS A 339 6.95 0.20 -9.72
N SER A 340 7.90 0.78 -10.45
CA SER A 340 9.27 0.28 -10.46
C SER A 340 9.94 0.52 -9.10
N ARG A 341 10.85 -0.38 -8.73
CA ARG A 341 11.74 -0.22 -7.58
C ARG A 341 12.96 -1.11 -7.73
N ASP A 342 14.01 -0.75 -7.02
CA ASP A 342 15.19 -1.58 -6.84
C ASP A 342 15.08 -2.28 -5.48
N SER A 343 15.38 -3.56 -5.46
CA SER A 343 15.43 -4.35 -4.24
C SER A 343 16.87 -4.71 -3.93
N ARG A 344 17.30 -4.49 -2.70
CA ARG A 344 18.66 -4.80 -2.27
C ARG A 344 18.96 -6.29 -2.43
N MET A 345 20.23 -6.60 -2.67
CA MET A 345 20.76 -7.94 -2.71
C MET A 345 21.87 -8.03 -1.63
N ASP A 346 21.75 -8.97 -0.70
CA ASP A 346 22.80 -9.22 0.27
C ASP A 346 23.85 -10.17 -0.30
N THR A 347 25.01 -10.26 0.34
CA THR A 347 26.14 -11.06 -0.13
C THR A 347 25.80 -12.53 -0.34
N LEU A 348 24.96 -13.12 0.54
CA LEU A 348 24.55 -14.51 0.41
C LEU A 348 23.67 -14.71 -0.82
N LEU A 349 22.67 -13.85 -1.00
CA LEU A 349 21.78 -13.91 -2.19
C LEU A 349 22.57 -13.69 -3.47
N GLU A 350 23.50 -12.76 -3.46
CA GLU A 350 24.37 -12.47 -4.61
C GLU A 350 25.19 -13.71 -5.03
N GLN A 351 25.85 -14.35 -4.08
CA GLN A 351 26.62 -15.58 -4.36
C GLN A 351 25.73 -16.69 -4.93
N MET A 352 24.54 -16.88 -4.34
CA MET A 352 23.59 -17.87 -4.81
C MET A 352 23.08 -17.56 -6.22
N LEU A 353 22.82 -16.28 -6.53
CA LEU A 353 22.36 -15.85 -7.86
C LEU A 353 23.47 -15.94 -8.89
N LEU A 354 24.73 -15.62 -8.57
CA LEU A 354 25.88 -15.80 -9.47
C LEU A 354 25.99 -17.25 -9.92
N GLU A 355 25.91 -18.20 -9.01
CA GLU A 355 25.98 -19.63 -9.37
C GLU A 355 24.74 -20.08 -10.13
N HIS A 356 23.54 -19.63 -9.71
CA HIS A 356 22.27 -20.01 -10.34
C HIS A 356 22.15 -19.50 -11.79
N THR A 357 22.71 -18.34 -12.10
CA THR A 357 22.61 -17.68 -13.41
C THR A 357 23.82 -17.92 -14.33
N LYS A 358 24.83 -18.65 -13.88
CA LYS A 358 26.13 -18.85 -14.55
C LYS A 358 26.04 -19.24 -16.03
N HIS A 359 25.04 -20.03 -16.39
CA HIS A 359 24.86 -20.53 -17.77
C HIS A 359 23.58 -19.98 -18.42
N ALA A 360 22.92 -19.00 -17.79
CA ALA A 360 21.66 -18.47 -18.26
C ALA A 360 21.85 -17.31 -19.24
N LYS A 361 20.86 -17.09 -20.10
CA LYS A 361 20.80 -15.92 -20.98
C LYS A 361 20.17 -14.75 -20.25
N PRO A 362 20.51 -13.49 -20.61
CA PRO A 362 19.90 -12.31 -19.99
C PRO A 362 18.36 -12.33 -20.00
N THR A 363 17.76 -12.82 -21.06
CA THR A 363 16.29 -12.89 -21.24
C THR A 363 15.62 -14.08 -20.56
N ASP A 364 16.38 -15.01 -19.96
CA ASP A 364 15.82 -16.15 -19.25
C ASP A 364 15.22 -15.71 -17.91
N TYR A 365 14.07 -16.28 -17.55
CA TYR A 365 13.50 -16.13 -16.22
C TYR A 365 14.36 -16.87 -15.19
N LEU A 366 14.48 -16.32 -13.98
CA LEU A 366 15.29 -16.92 -12.90
C LEU A 366 14.85 -18.35 -12.56
N PHE A 367 13.55 -18.59 -12.58
CA PHE A 367 12.97 -19.91 -12.31
C PHE A 367 12.02 -20.25 -13.45
N ALA A 368 12.34 -21.30 -14.17
CA ALA A 368 11.58 -21.73 -15.33
C ALA A 368 11.05 -23.16 -15.17
N ASP A 369 9.84 -23.36 -15.65
CA ASP A 369 9.15 -24.64 -15.67
C ASP A 369 9.22 -25.38 -14.31
N LYS A 370 9.29 -26.73 -14.37
CA LYS A 370 9.45 -27.57 -13.16
C LYS A 370 10.92 -27.83 -12.81
N SER A 371 11.85 -27.28 -13.59
CA SER A 371 13.28 -27.55 -13.45
C SER A 371 13.95 -26.77 -12.31
N TRP A 372 13.32 -25.72 -11.84
CA TRP A 372 13.88 -24.76 -10.86
C TRP A 372 15.15 -24.04 -11.33
N LYS A 373 15.51 -24.15 -12.62
CA LYS A 373 16.64 -23.49 -13.27
C LYS A 373 16.17 -22.30 -14.08
N CYS A 374 17.11 -21.46 -14.51
CA CYS A 374 16.80 -20.39 -15.45
C CYS A 374 16.30 -20.94 -16.81
N GLY A 375 15.38 -20.22 -17.47
CA GLY A 375 14.86 -20.63 -18.76
C GLY A 375 13.77 -19.73 -19.34
N LYS A 376 13.28 -20.10 -20.52
CA LYS A 376 12.41 -19.26 -21.36
C LYS A 376 10.98 -19.08 -20.82
N GLN A 377 10.44 -20.02 -20.06
CA GLN A 377 9.06 -20.00 -19.59
C GLN A 377 9.02 -19.80 -18.07
N PRO A 378 8.33 -18.77 -17.58
CA PRO A 378 8.32 -18.47 -16.15
C PRO A 378 7.61 -19.58 -15.36
N MET A 379 8.15 -19.94 -14.21
CA MET A 379 7.51 -20.84 -13.25
C MET A 379 6.27 -20.20 -12.66
N SER A 380 5.26 -21.01 -12.38
CA SER A 380 4.06 -20.57 -11.68
C SER A 380 4.34 -20.26 -10.21
N GLN A 381 3.73 -19.21 -9.66
CA GLN A 381 3.74 -18.94 -8.21
C GLN A 381 3.18 -20.13 -7.40
N HIS A 382 2.26 -20.90 -7.96
CA HIS A 382 1.72 -22.09 -7.31
C HIS A 382 2.79 -23.15 -7.04
N SER A 383 3.80 -23.29 -7.92
CA SER A 383 4.92 -24.20 -7.70
C SER A 383 5.68 -23.86 -6.42
N PHE A 384 6.01 -22.57 -6.21
CA PHE A 384 6.66 -22.11 -4.98
C PHE A 384 5.82 -22.39 -3.74
N THR A 385 4.51 -22.11 -3.84
CA THR A 385 3.58 -22.29 -2.71
C THR A 385 3.38 -23.77 -2.38
N ASN A 386 3.24 -24.63 -3.39
CA ASN A 386 3.05 -26.08 -3.18
C ASN A 386 4.30 -26.70 -2.56
N THR A 387 5.49 -26.43 -3.09
CA THR A 387 6.76 -26.92 -2.52
C THR A 387 6.97 -26.43 -1.07
N TRP A 388 6.53 -25.20 -0.77
CA TRP A 388 6.52 -24.70 0.61
C TRP A 388 5.54 -25.46 1.51
N ILE A 389 4.35 -25.79 1.00
CA ILE A 389 3.34 -26.55 1.75
C ILE A 389 3.84 -27.96 2.01
N ASP A 390 4.40 -28.62 1.00
CA ASP A 390 4.94 -29.99 1.13
C ASP A 390 6.02 -30.04 2.20
N MET A 391 7.01 -29.13 2.17
CA MET A 391 8.03 -29.00 3.22
C MET A 391 7.41 -28.76 4.60
N ARG A 392 6.47 -27.80 4.70
CA ARG A 392 5.83 -27.44 5.97
C ARG A 392 5.11 -28.64 6.60
N ASP A 393 4.39 -29.41 5.79
CA ASP A 393 3.63 -30.56 6.22
C ASP A 393 4.57 -31.71 6.62
N GLU A 394 5.68 -31.93 5.88
CA GLU A 394 6.73 -32.90 6.20
C GLU A 394 7.45 -32.55 7.52
N MET A 395 7.83 -31.28 7.69
CA MET A 395 8.49 -30.80 8.91
C MET A 395 7.51 -30.61 10.07
N LYS A 396 6.19 -30.87 9.90
CA LYS A 396 5.12 -30.67 10.88
C LYS A 396 5.08 -29.25 11.47
N LEU A 397 5.35 -28.25 10.63
CA LEU A 397 5.35 -26.84 11.02
C LEU A 397 3.91 -26.26 11.04
N PRO A 398 3.66 -25.16 11.78
CA PRO A 398 2.36 -24.52 11.82
C PRO A 398 1.82 -24.14 10.43
N LYS A 399 0.51 -24.36 10.20
CA LYS A 399 -0.16 -24.01 8.93
C LYS A 399 -0.13 -22.52 8.61
N GLU A 400 0.06 -21.71 9.62
CA GLU A 400 0.21 -20.26 9.53
C GLU A 400 1.54 -19.84 8.90
N TYR A 401 2.55 -20.72 8.91
CA TYR A 401 3.81 -20.49 8.23
C TYR A 401 3.61 -20.64 6.72
N GLN A 402 3.38 -19.51 6.07
CA GLN A 402 3.26 -19.40 4.62
C GLN A 402 4.56 -18.85 4.02
N LEU A 403 4.85 -19.16 2.76
CA LEU A 403 6.00 -18.57 2.07
C LEU A 403 6.01 -17.03 2.19
N TYR A 404 4.83 -16.40 2.12
CA TYR A 404 4.70 -14.95 2.30
C TYR A 404 5.03 -14.48 3.72
N SER A 405 4.95 -15.36 4.72
CA SER A 405 5.32 -15.03 6.10
C SER A 405 6.81 -14.70 6.26
N LEU A 406 7.67 -15.20 5.35
CA LEU A 406 9.07 -14.78 5.32
C LEU A 406 9.24 -13.29 5.04
N ARG A 407 8.41 -12.73 4.14
CA ARG A 407 8.44 -11.30 3.87
C ARG A 407 7.95 -10.49 5.07
N ASP A 408 6.91 -10.98 5.74
CA ASP A 408 6.40 -10.38 6.97
C ASP A 408 7.49 -10.43 8.07
N SER A 409 8.22 -11.54 8.17
CA SER A 409 9.37 -11.68 9.07
C SER A 409 10.53 -10.75 8.73
N GLY A 410 10.87 -10.60 7.44
CA GLY A 410 11.93 -9.68 7.00
C GLY A 410 11.62 -8.22 7.31
N ILE A 411 10.38 -7.79 7.07
CA ILE A 411 9.92 -6.44 7.43
C ILE A 411 10.01 -6.23 8.94
N ASN A 412 9.55 -7.21 9.73
CA ASN A 412 9.61 -7.14 11.19
C ASN A 412 11.07 -7.05 11.69
N SER A 413 11.97 -7.91 11.19
CA SER A 413 13.39 -7.87 11.57
C SER A 413 14.03 -6.51 11.27
N MET A 414 13.77 -5.93 10.09
CA MET A 414 14.32 -4.61 9.75
C MET A 414 13.82 -3.51 10.69
N LEU A 415 12.54 -3.57 11.09
CA LEU A 415 11.98 -2.61 12.06
C LEU A 415 12.54 -2.82 13.47
N GLU A 416 12.78 -4.07 13.87
CA GLU A 416 13.40 -4.40 15.16
C GLU A 416 14.86 -3.95 15.24
N GLU A 417 15.59 -4.01 14.12
CA GLU A 417 16.95 -3.48 13.98
C GLU A 417 17.01 -1.95 13.96
N GLY A 418 15.86 -1.28 13.93
CA GLY A 418 15.75 0.18 13.99
C GLY A 418 15.78 0.87 12.64
N ILE A 419 15.67 0.14 11.52
CA ILE A 419 15.54 0.75 10.19
C ILE A 419 14.24 1.56 10.15
N PRO A 420 14.28 2.83 9.71
CA PRO A 420 13.10 3.68 9.68
C PRO A 420 11.95 3.06 8.88
N ALA A 421 10.74 3.10 9.43
CA ALA A 421 9.56 2.48 8.80
C ALA A 421 9.27 3.02 7.38
N LEU A 422 9.71 4.23 7.06
CA LEU A 422 9.57 4.81 5.73
C LEU A 422 10.50 4.12 4.72
N ASP A 423 11.73 3.79 5.14
CA ASP A 423 12.70 3.10 4.29
C ASP A 423 12.29 1.65 4.08
N VAL A 424 11.83 0.97 5.15
CA VAL A 424 11.24 -0.37 5.04
C VAL A 424 10.00 -0.36 4.14
N MET A 425 9.16 0.66 4.23
CA MET A 425 8.01 0.86 3.34
C MET A 425 8.44 0.95 1.87
N GLN A 426 9.48 1.72 1.60
CA GLN A 426 10.02 1.91 0.25
C GLN A 426 10.63 0.61 -0.28
N ALA A 427 11.49 -0.06 0.49
CA ALA A 427 12.11 -1.34 0.15
C ALA A 427 11.04 -2.42 -0.10
N ALA A 428 10.02 -2.49 0.73
CA ALA A 428 8.90 -3.40 0.55
C ALA A 428 7.97 -3.02 -0.63
N GLY A 429 8.08 -1.83 -1.21
CA GLY A 429 7.16 -1.33 -2.23
C GLY A 429 5.71 -1.28 -1.71
N HIS A 430 5.51 -0.82 -0.48
CA HIS A 430 4.21 -0.54 0.07
C HIS A 430 3.73 0.84 -0.41
N SER A 431 2.45 0.97 -0.72
CA SER A 431 1.87 2.24 -1.19
C SER A 431 1.48 3.18 -0.05
N ASP A 432 1.47 2.68 1.19
CA ASP A 432 1.00 3.38 2.38
C ASP A 432 1.78 2.90 3.60
N LEU A 433 2.21 3.83 4.45
CA LEU A 433 2.97 3.56 5.66
C LEU A 433 2.20 2.67 6.64
N SER A 434 0.87 2.78 6.66
CA SER A 434 0.01 1.92 7.50
C SER A 434 0.16 0.42 7.19
N MET A 435 0.65 0.07 6.00
CA MET A 435 0.94 -1.31 5.66
C MET A 435 2.21 -1.81 6.37
N THR A 436 3.19 -0.94 6.60
CA THR A 436 4.46 -1.25 7.27
C THR A 436 4.31 -1.17 8.79
N THR A 437 3.63 -0.16 9.31
CA THR A 437 3.45 0.03 10.76
C THR A 437 2.63 -1.07 11.43
N ARG A 438 1.86 -1.86 10.67
CA ARG A 438 1.19 -3.07 11.18
C ARG A 438 2.16 -4.13 11.74
N TYR A 439 3.41 -4.11 11.32
CA TYR A 439 4.45 -5.01 11.82
C TYR A 439 5.05 -4.51 13.13
N GLY A 440 5.11 -3.19 13.35
CA GLY A 440 5.59 -2.58 14.58
C GLY A 440 4.61 -2.68 15.78
N ASN A 441 3.37 -3.12 15.54
CA ASN A 441 2.37 -3.32 16.61
C ASN A 441 2.52 -4.67 17.34
N HIS A 442 3.39 -5.56 16.89
CA HIS A 442 3.79 -6.68 17.71
C HIS A 442 4.58 -6.12 18.89
N LYS A 443 4.14 -6.41 20.11
CA LYS A 443 4.80 -6.01 21.36
C LYS A 443 6.28 -6.32 21.23
N ASN A 444 7.07 -5.33 20.86
CA ASN A 444 8.52 -5.48 20.84
C ASN A 444 8.95 -5.58 22.30
N PRO A 445 9.37 -6.75 22.80
CA PRO A 445 9.74 -6.92 24.20
C PRO A 445 10.92 -6.01 24.58
N ASN A 446 11.68 -5.56 23.58
CA ASN A 446 12.80 -4.64 23.76
C ASN A 446 12.41 -3.16 23.62
N LEU A 447 11.14 -2.85 23.27
CA LEU A 447 10.72 -1.45 23.05
C LEU A 447 10.90 -0.61 24.31
N ILE A 448 10.43 -1.12 25.47
CA ILE A 448 10.58 -0.43 26.75
C ILE A 448 12.04 -0.25 27.11
N LYS A 449 12.88 -1.26 26.89
CA LYS A 449 14.34 -1.19 27.13
C LYS A 449 14.99 -0.18 26.19
N LYS A 450 14.63 -0.15 24.91
CA LYS A 450 15.12 0.86 23.94
C LYS A 450 14.65 2.27 24.32
N LEU A 451 13.39 2.43 24.74
CA LEU A 451 12.87 3.73 25.18
C LEU A 451 13.56 4.21 26.45
N ASN A 452 13.77 3.34 27.43
CA ASN A 452 14.48 3.69 28.67
C ASN A 452 15.94 4.09 28.40
N ASN A 453 16.59 3.45 27.43
CA ASN A 453 17.98 3.79 27.07
C ASN A 453 18.09 5.08 26.23
N ALA A 454 17.04 5.43 25.47
CA ALA A 454 17.00 6.58 24.58
C ALA A 454 16.22 7.78 25.16
N ALA A 455 15.52 7.60 26.28
CA ALA A 455 14.74 8.66 26.87
C ALA A 455 15.64 9.82 27.30
N PRO A 456 15.39 11.06 26.84
CA PRO A 456 16.14 12.23 27.33
C PRO A 456 15.81 12.44 28.81
N SER A 457 16.81 12.79 29.62
CA SER A 457 16.59 13.24 30.97
C SER A 457 15.90 14.62 30.95
N MET A 458 14.85 14.80 31.73
CA MET A 458 14.21 16.09 31.91
C MET A 458 15.09 17.03 32.76
N ILE A 459 16.04 16.47 33.50
CA ILE A 459 16.95 17.21 34.37
C ILE A 459 18.36 17.17 33.74
N ILE A 460 18.91 18.35 33.47
CA ILE A 460 20.30 18.50 33.00
C ILE A 460 21.21 18.29 34.23
N GLY A 461 21.97 17.19 34.26
CA GLY A 461 22.93 16.93 35.35
C GLY A 461 22.88 15.54 35.99
N ASP A 462 21.93 14.68 35.63
CA ASP A 462 22.02 13.28 36.05
C ASP A 462 23.09 12.53 35.23
N GLU A 463 24.30 12.46 35.78
CA GLU A 463 25.32 11.54 35.27
C GLU A 463 24.76 10.12 35.32
N LYS A 464 24.67 9.47 34.17
CA LYS A 464 24.42 8.03 34.08
C LYS A 464 25.53 7.32 34.86
N LYS A 465 25.25 6.94 36.09
CA LYS A 465 26.09 5.94 36.76
C LYS A 465 26.09 4.67 35.95
N ALA A 466 27.28 4.27 35.54
CA ALA A 466 27.59 3.10 34.73
C ALA A 466 27.04 1.78 35.34
#